data_a89ca1b9d00ab174191648536030dfd3
#
_entry.id   a89ca1b9d00ab174191648536030dfd3
#
_cell.length_a   1.000
_cell.length_b   1.000
_cell.length_c   1.000
_cell.angle_alpha   90.00
_cell.angle_beta   90.00
_cell.angle_gamma   90.00
#
_symmetry.space_group_name_H-M   'P 1'
#
loop_
_entity.id
_entity.type
_entity.pdbx_description
1 polymer ?
#
loop_
_entity_poly.entity_id
_entity_poly.type
_entity_poly.pdbx_seq_one_letter_code
_entity_poly.pdbx_strand_id
1 'polypeptide(L)'
;MRCFDISQEVFSSAVYPGDPAPRREVLRSMDEGDCYHLTAFSMCAHNGTHIDAPFHFLRDGKAVDTIPLKSFVGMAYVAEHHGIVSDHDAVKIIEKAKAKNPEAATRILIKGDAEVSSEAAKVFASSNILLLGNESQTVGPENAPMEVHLILLSADVVLLEGIRLTDVTEGVY
;
A
#
# COMPACT_ATOMS: atom_id res chain seq x y z
N MET A 1 21.21 11.00 4.99
CA MET A 1 20.03 10.14 4.78
C MET A 1 18.80 11.00 5.01
N ARG A 2 17.81 10.94 4.14
CA ARG A 2 16.53 11.64 4.26
C ARG A 2 15.42 10.59 4.48
N CYS A 3 14.61 10.76 5.51
CA CYS A 3 13.51 9.86 5.84
C CYS A 3 12.18 10.57 5.65
N PHE A 4 11.19 9.86 5.14
CA PHE A 4 9.82 10.33 4.98
C PHE A 4 8.89 9.38 5.71
N ASP A 5 8.01 9.90 6.56
CA ASP A 5 6.88 9.14 7.05
C ASP A 5 5.79 9.19 5.97
N ILE A 6 5.47 8.04 5.43
CA ILE A 6 4.43 7.88 4.40
C ILE A 6 3.20 7.17 4.93
N SER A 7 3.03 7.08 6.25
CA SER A 7 1.89 6.45 6.90
C SER A 7 0.79 7.47 7.26
N GLN A 8 -0.42 6.96 7.46
CA GLN A 8 -1.53 7.70 8.08
C GLN A 8 -1.47 7.52 9.61
N GLU A 9 -1.91 8.55 10.35
CA GLU A 9 -2.18 8.40 11.78
C GLU A 9 -3.34 7.42 11.98
N VAL A 10 -3.18 6.44 12.89
CA VAL A 10 -4.06 5.27 13.00
C VAL A 10 -5.52 5.65 13.30
N PHE A 11 -5.75 6.55 14.28
CA PHE A 11 -7.12 6.81 14.78
C PHE A 11 -7.89 7.84 13.94
N SER A 12 -7.21 8.60 13.10
CA SER A 12 -7.79 9.52 12.11
C SER A 12 -7.63 9.01 10.67
N SER A 13 -7.17 7.78 10.51
CA SER A 13 -6.93 7.18 9.20
C SER A 13 -8.21 6.97 8.40
N ALA A 14 -8.06 6.87 7.09
CA ALA A 14 -9.15 6.46 6.20
C ALA A 14 -9.61 5.04 6.52
N VAL A 15 -10.91 4.83 6.43
CA VAL A 15 -11.58 3.54 6.68
C VAL A 15 -12.32 3.14 5.42
N TYR A 16 -12.10 1.90 4.96
CA TYR A 16 -12.83 1.39 3.81
C TYR A 16 -14.35 1.30 4.13
N PRO A 17 -15.24 1.66 3.18
CA PRO A 17 -16.68 1.61 3.42
C PRO A 17 -17.18 0.26 3.93
N GLY A 18 -17.78 0.27 5.12
CA GLY A 18 -18.28 -0.94 5.79
C GLY A 18 -17.35 -1.55 6.84
N ASP A 19 -16.10 -1.15 6.87
CA ASP A 19 -15.15 -1.63 7.88
C ASP A 19 -15.29 -0.89 9.23
N PRO A 20 -14.92 -1.55 10.35
CA PRO A 20 -14.90 -0.90 11.64
C PRO A 20 -13.78 0.14 11.73
N ALA A 21 -14.12 1.34 12.19
CA ALA A 21 -13.12 2.38 12.46
C ALA A 21 -12.19 1.99 13.62
N PRO A 22 -10.93 2.45 13.62
CA PRO A 22 -10.02 2.21 14.71
C PRO A 22 -10.53 2.88 16.01
N ARG A 23 -10.33 2.20 17.12
CA ARG A 23 -10.74 2.68 18.45
C ARG A 23 -9.61 2.49 19.44
N ARG A 24 -9.46 3.45 20.36
CA ARG A 24 -8.55 3.34 21.50
C ARG A 24 -9.34 3.37 22.81
N GLU A 25 -8.82 2.67 23.80
CA GLU A 25 -9.31 2.64 25.16
C GLU A 25 -8.14 2.91 26.13
N VAL A 26 -8.27 3.93 26.95
CA VAL A 26 -7.26 4.21 28.00
C VAL A 26 -7.55 3.28 29.17
N LEU A 27 -6.64 2.35 29.43
CA LEU A 27 -6.76 1.35 30.51
C LEU A 27 -6.14 1.83 31.81
N ARG A 28 -5.11 2.70 31.75
CA ARG A 28 -4.43 3.32 32.87
C ARG A 28 -3.99 4.73 32.48
N SER A 29 -4.07 5.65 33.42
CA SER A 29 -3.64 7.04 33.25
C SER A 29 -2.95 7.59 34.50
N MET A 30 -1.75 8.14 34.34
CA MET A 30 -1.07 8.86 35.41
C MET A 30 -1.87 10.08 35.87
N ASP A 31 -2.65 10.69 35.01
CA ASP A 31 -3.56 11.81 35.35
C ASP A 31 -4.70 11.39 36.27
N GLU A 32 -5.00 10.07 36.31
CA GLU A 32 -6.01 9.46 37.18
C GLU A 32 -5.39 8.75 38.42
N GLY A 33 -4.07 8.89 38.60
CA GLY A 33 -3.33 8.37 39.75
C GLY A 33 -2.69 6.99 39.54
N ASP A 34 -2.71 6.44 38.33
CA ASP A 34 -1.98 5.23 38.02
C ASP A 34 -0.46 5.49 37.97
N CYS A 35 0.35 4.42 38.06
CA CYS A 35 1.81 4.53 37.96
C CYS A 35 2.35 4.67 36.55
N TYR A 36 1.52 4.47 35.51
CA TYR A 36 1.89 4.52 34.09
C TYR A 36 0.65 4.75 33.22
N HIS A 37 0.88 5.12 31.95
CA HIS A 37 -0.15 5.14 30.92
C HIS A 37 -0.21 3.81 30.19
N LEU A 38 -1.40 3.27 29.97
CA LEU A 38 -1.66 2.07 29.18
C LEU A 38 -2.88 2.29 28.29
N THR A 39 -2.70 2.06 27.00
CA THR A 39 -3.78 2.16 26.01
C THR A 39 -3.92 0.84 25.26
N ALA A 40 -5.14 0.33 25.18
CA ALA A 40 -5.52 -0.71 24.24
C ALA A 40 -6.08 -0.08 22.96
N PHE A 41 -6.00 -0.78 21.84
CA PHE A 41 -6.67 -0.37 20.61
C PHE A 41 -7.18 -1.56 19.83
N SER A 42 -8.20 -1.31 19.01
CA SER A 42 -8.72 -2.26 18.03
C SER A 42 -8.85 -1.54 16.68
N MET A 43 -8.57 -2.24 15.60
CA MET A 43 -8.71 -1.74 14.24
C MET A 43 -8.94 -2.88 13.26
N CYS A 44 -9.52 -2.58 12.10
CA CYS A 44 -9.45 -3.47 10.94
C CYS A 44 -8.02 -3.45 10.37
N ALA A 45 -7.57 -4.58 9.85
CA ALA A 45 -6.24 -4.68 9.23
C ALA A 45 -6.09 -3.76 7.99
N HIS A 46 -7.21 -3.36 7.38
CA HIS A 46 -7.25 -2.49 6.22
C HIS A 46 -7.53 -1.01 6.55
N ASN A 47 -7.40 -0.58 7.83
CA ASN A 47 -7.48 0.84 8.17
C ASN A 47 -6.18 1.57 7.86
N GLY A 48 -6.30 2.74 7.24
CA GLY A 48 -5.18 3.65 6.98
C GLY A 48 -4.12 3.06 6.06
N THR A 49 -2.85 3.21 6.42
CA THR A 49 -1.75 2.62 5.65
C THR A 49 -1.58 1.16 6.03
N HIS A 50 -1.73 0.26 5.07
CA HIS A 50 -1.73 -1.17 5.31
C HIS A 50 -1.17 -1.96 4.13
N ILE A 51 -0.99 -3.25 4.36
CA ILE A 51 -0.51 -4.22 3.36
C ILE A 51 -1.60 -5.24 3.08
N ASP A 52 -1.89 -5.46 1.79
CA ASP A 52 -2.63 -6.62 1.33
C ASP A 52 -1.67 -7.73 0.92
N ALA A 53 -1.76 -8.83 1.65
CA ALA A 53 -1.08 -10.07 1.32
C ALA A 53 -1.96 -10.94 0.40
N PRO A 54 -1.39 -11.87 -0.38
CA PRO A 54 -2.16 -12.78 -1.22
C PRO A 54 -3.34 -13.47 -0.51
N PHE A 55 -3.20 -13.80 0.78
CA PHE A 55 -4.25 -14.42 1.59
C PHE A 55 -5.53 -13.57 1.70
N HIS A 56 -5.46 -12.26 1.46
CA HIS A 56 -6.63 -11.40 1.51
C HIS A 56 -7.74 -11.83 0.52
N PHE A 57 -7.37 -12.20 -0.71
CA PHE A 57 -8.33 -12.63 -1.76
C PHE A 57 -8.12 -14.08 -2.22
N LEU A 58 -7.00 -14.71 -1.89
CA LEU A 58 -6.67 -16.06 -2.34
C LEU A 58 -6.70 -17.02 -1.15
N ARG A 59 -7.57 -18.03 -1.19
CA ARG A 59 -7.75 -18.99 -0.09
C ARG A 59 -6.44 -19.62 0.40
N ASP A 60 -5.56 -19.98 -0.53
CA ASP A 60 -4.28 -20.63 -0.25
C ASP A 60 -3.10 -19.65 -0.47
N GLY A 61 -3.39 -18.34 -0.46
CA GLY A 61 -2.40 -17.29 -0.61
C GLY A 61 -1.48 -17.17 0.61
N LYS A 62 -0.33 -16.55 0.42
CA LYS A 62 0.61 -16.25 1.50
C LYS A 62 0.01 -15.19 2.44
N ALA A 63 0.06 -15.44 3.75
CA ALA A 63 -0.19 -14.44 4.76
C ALA A 63 1.06 -13.55 4.95
N VAL A 64 0.88 -12.36 5.52
CA VAL A 64 1.94 -11.34 5.62
C VAL A 64 3.21 -11.83 6.31
N ASP A 65 3.08 -12.70 7.31
CA ASP A 65 4.18 -13.30 8.08
C ASP A 65 5.03 -14.31 7.27
N THR A 66 4.52 -14.77 6.12
CA THR A 66 5.21 -15.68 5.22
C THR A 66 5.80 -15.00 3.97
N ILE A 67 5.54 -13.70 3.79
CA ILE A 67 6.10 -12.92 2.67
C ILE A 67 7.56 -12.57 2.99
N PRO A 68 8.50 -12.83 2.06
CA PRO A 68 9.90 -12.48 2.27
C PRO A 68 10.11 -10.99 2.51
N LEU A 69 10.91 -10.61 3.51
CA LEU A 69 11.21 -9.20 3.83
C LEU A 69 11.75 -8.39 2.65
N LYS A 70 12.40 -9.03 1.68
CA LYS A 70 12.85 -8.39 0.43
C LYS A 70 11.72 -7.75 -0.37
N SER A 71 10.46 -8.15 -0.16
CA SER A 71 9.31 -7.48 -0.78
C SER A 71 9.08 -6.07 -0.21
N PHE A 72 9.42 -5.87 1.07
CA PHE A 72 9.18 -4.63 1.80
C PHE A 72 10.39 -3.71 1.92
N VAL A 73 11.60 -4.25 1.77
CA VAL A 73 12.85 -3.52 1.96
C VAL A 73 13.69 -3.53 0.69
N GLY A 74 14.12 -2.36 0.23
CA GLY A 74 14.94 -2.14 -0.94
C GLY A 74 14.61 -0.82 -1.63
N MET A 75 15.24 -0.57 -2.77
CA MET A 75 14.97 0.62 -3.57
C MET A 75 13.54 0.59 -4.12
N ALA A 76 12.88 1.74 -4.11
CA ALA A 76 11.54 1.94 -4.66
C ALA A 76 11.52 3.12 -5.63
N TYR A 77 10.62 3.10 -6.59
CA TYR A 77 10.36 4.24 -7.47
C TYR A 77 8.99 4.85 -7.17
N VAL A 78 8.97 6.13 -6.87
CA VAL A 78 7.74 6.92 -6.76
C VAL A 78 7.42 7.49 -8.14
N ALA A 79 6.26 7.13 -8.68
CA ALA A 79 5.69 7.67 -9.91
C ALA A 79 4.53 8.61 -9.57
N GLU A 80 4.45 9.76 -10.22
CA GLU A 80 3.29 10.66 -10.09
C GLU A 80 2.27 10.34 -11.18
N HIS A 81 1.01 10.08 -10.76
CA HIS A 81 -0.10 9.80 -11.66
C HIS A 81 -1.43 10.21 -11.03
N HIS A 82 -2.36 10.68 -11.86
CA HIS A 82 -3.71 11.07 -11.46
C HIS A 82 -4.75 10.38 -12.36
N GLY A 83 -5.85 9.96 -11.76
CA GLY A 83 -6.92 9.24 -12.45
C GLY A 83 -6.56 7.79 -12.78
N ILE A 84 -7.18 7.23 -13.82
CA ILE A 84 -7.03 5.83 -14.18
C ILE A 84 -5.64 5.56 -14.76
N VAL A 85 -4.90 4.63 -14.15
CA VAL A 85 -3.65 4.09 -14.69
C VAL A 85 -4.00 3.05 -15.75
N SER A 86 -3.74 3.39 -17.03
CA SER A 86 -3.90 2.45 -18.15
C SER A 86 -2.72 1.48 -18.26
N ASP A 87 -2.85 0.45 -19.10
CA ASP A 87 -1.75 -0.46 -19.46
C ASP A 87 -0.54 0.32 -20.02
N HIS A 88 -0.78 1.32 -20.85
CA HIS A 88 0.26 2.18 -21.40
C HIS A 88 0.98 3.01 -20.33
N ASP A 89 0.25 3.53 -19.33
CA ASP A 89 0.83 4.26 -18.23
C ASP A 89 1.66 3.33 -17.32
N ALA A 90 1.17 2.13 -17.05
CA ALA A 90 1.91 1.11 -16.31
C ALA A 90 3.24 0.76 -16.98
N VAL A 91 3.25 0.56 -18.30
CA VAL A 91 4.48 0.35 -19.08
C VAL A 91 5.45 1.51 -18.91
N LYS A 92 4.97 2.76 -19.09
CA LYS A 92 5.82 3.96 -18.94
C LYS A 92 6.39 4.10 -17.53
N ILE A 93 5.59 3.85 -16.49
CA ILE A 93 6.04 3.90 -15.09
C ILE A 93 7.20 2.91 -14.90
N ILE A 94 7.03 1.67 -15.34
CA ILE A 94 8.04 0.61 -15.20
C ILE A 94 9.31 0.96 -15.99
N GLU A 95 9.17 1.47 -17.22
CA GLU A 95 10.31 1.87 -18.05
C GLU A 95 11.09 3.03 -17.42
N LYS A 96 10.39 4.06 -16.91
CA LYS A 96 11.02 5.16 -16.18
C LYS A 96 11.76 4.67 -14.94
N ALA A 97 11.13 3.78 -14.15
CA ALA A 97 11.74 3.21 -12.97
C ALA A 97 13.02 2.42 -13.33
N LYS A 98 12.95 1.54 -14.33
CA LYS A 98 14.10 0.75 -14.84
C LYS A 98 15.24 1.64 -15.32
N ALA A 99 14.91 2.71 -16.03
CA ALA A 99 15.91 3.66 -16.55
C ALA A 99 16.63 4.43 -15.43
N LYS A 100 15.96 4.66 -14.30
CA LYS A 100 16.56 5.32 -13.13
C LYS A 100 17.34 4.34 -12.26
N ASN A 101 16.74 3.22 -11.92
CA ASN A 101 17.34 2.13 -11.15
C ASN A 101 16.56 0.82 -11.36
N PRO A 102 17.16 -0.23 -11.93
CA PRO A 102 16.46 -1.51 -12.15
C PRO A 102 15.92 -2.17 -10.87
N GLU A 103 16.57 -2.01 -9.72
CA GLU A 103 16.07 -2.52 -8.45
C GLU A 103 14.81 -1.77 -8.03
N ALA A 104 14.81 -0.44 -8.15
CA ALA A 104 13.64 0.38 -7.78
C ALA A 104 12.40 0.05 -8.61
N ALA A 105 12.57 -0.49 -9.83
CA ALA A 105 11.44 -0.94 -10.65
C ALA A 105 10.73 -2.18 -10.08
N THR A 106 11.26 -2.81 -9.05
CA THR A 106 10.58 -3.93 -8.36
C THR A 106 9.61 -3.48 -7.28
N ARG A 107 9.65 -2.21 -6.89
CA ARG A 107 8.74 -1.60 -5.90
C ARG A 107 8.29 -0.26 -6.43
N ILE A 108 7.02 -0.16 -6.83
CA ILE A 108 6.43 1.05 -7.39
C ILE A 108 5.47 1.64 -6.39
N LEU A 109 5.63 2.93 -6.09
CA LEU A 109 4.68 3.70 -5.29
C LEU A 109 4.07 4.78 -6.19
N ILE A 110 2.75 4.81 -6.30
CA ILE A 110 2.04 5.77 -7.14
C ILE A 110 1.52 6.91 -6.27
N LYS A 111 2.02 8.11 -6.52
CA LYS A 111 1.60 9.35 -5.90
C LYS A 111 0.44 9.96 -6.67
N GLY A 112 -0.58 10.40 -5.97
CA GLY A 112 -1.79 11.03 -6.51
C GLY A 112 -3.04 10.17 -6.32
N ASP A 113 -4.16 10.64 -6.85
CA ASP A 113 -5.47 9.98 -6.80
C ASP A 113 -5.60 8.86 -7.87
N ALA A 114 -4.59 8.01 -7.95
CA ALA A 114 -4.48 6.99 -8.98
C ALA A 114 -5.34 5.77 -8.69
N GLU A 115 -6.02 5.27 -9.72
CA GLU A 115 -6.79 4.03 -9.74
C GLU A 115 -6.21 3.09 -10.80
N VAL A 116 -5.77 1.90 -10.42
CA VAL A 116 -5.18 0.93 -11.34
C VAL A 116 -6.28 0.17 -12.09
N SER A 117 -6.25 0.21 -13.43
CA SER A 117 -7.15 -0.60 -14.25
C SER A 117 -6.76 -2.08 -14.27
N SER A 118 -7.69 -2.97 -14.66
CA SER A 118 -7.38 -4.40 -14.83
C SER A 118 -6.28 -4.65 -15.86
N GLU A 119 -6.22 -3.84 -16.90
CA GLU A 119 -5.19 -3.90 -17.94
C GLU A 119 -3.82 -3.49 -17.38
N ALA A 120 -3.75 -2.41 -16.60
CA ALA A 120 -2.53 -1.99 -15.91
C ALA A 120 -2.08 -3.03 -14.89
N ALA A 121 -3.01 -3.63 -14.13
CA ALA A 121 -2.71 -4.69 -13.19
C ALA A 121 -2.02 -5.90 -13.86
N LYS A 122 -2.47 -6.29 -15.06
CA LYS A 122 -1.82 -7.36 -15.86
C LYS A 122 -0.39 -6.99 -16.26
N VAL A 123 -0.15 -5.73 -16.62
CA VAL A 123 1.20 -5.24 -16.93
C VAL A 123 2.09 -5.29 -15.70
N PHE A 124 1.62 -4.78 -14.57
CA PHE A 124 2.38 -4.84 -13.31
C PHE A 124 2.66 -6.29 -12.89
N ALA A 125 1.64 -7.15 -12.90
CA ALA A 125 1.77 -8.56 -12.54
C ALA A 125 2.79 -9.33 -13.39
N SER A 126 2.92 -8.98 -14.68
CA SER A 126 3.88 -9.62 -15.60
C SER A 126 5.29 -9.01 -15.55
N SER A 127 5.52 -7.94 -14.77
CA SER A 127 6.75 -7.14 -14.82
C SER A 127 7.73 -7.38 -13.66
N ASN A 128 7.60 -8.50 -12.94
CA ASN A 128 8.46 -8.88 -11.81
C ASN A 128 8.46 -7.84 -10.67
N ILE A 129 7.31 -7.20 -10.44
CA ILE A 129 7.11 -6.28 -9.32
C ILE A 129 6.90 -7.08 -8.04
N LEU A 130 7.51 -6.66 -6.95
CA LEU A 130 7.37 -7.24 -5.62
C LEU A 130 6.31 -6.50 -4.78
N LEU A 131 6.22 -5.18 -5.00
CA LEU A 131 5.31 -4.31 -4.25
C LEU A 131 4.77 -3.20 -5.16
N LEU A 132 3.47 -2.98 -5.10
CA LEU A 132 2.78 -1.84 -5.70
C LEU A 132 2.05 -1.08 -4.60
N GLY A 133 2.32 0.21 -4.46
CA GLY A 133 1.65 1.06 -3.47
C GLY A 133 0.96 2.27 -4.10
N ASN A 134 -0.09 2.77 -3.43
CA ASN A 134 -0.79 3.98 -3.83
C ASN A 134 -1.36 4.75 -2.62
N GLU A 135 -1.80 5.99 -2.85
CA GLU A 135 -2.37 6.84 -1.79
C GLU A 135 -3.85 6.54 -1.49
N SER A 136 -4.55 5.82 -2.37
CA SER A 136 -5.94 5.38 -2.14
C SER A 136 -6.03 4.23 -1.13
N GLN A 137 -7.21 4.04 -0.52
CA GLN A 137 -7.49 2.92 0.38
C GLN A 137 -7.65 1.58 -0.36
N THR A 138 -7.63 1.61 -1.68
CA THR A 138 -7.60 0.44 -2.56
C THR A 138 -6.83 0.77 -3.83
N VAL A 139 -6.05 -0.18 -4.34
CA VAL A 139 -5.27 0.00 -5.57
C VAL A 139 -6.15 0.03 -6.82
N GLY A 140 -7.25 -0.69 -6.79
CA GLY A 140 -8.24 -0.77 -7.88
C GLY A 140 -9.43 0.18 -7.69
N PRO A 141 -10.47 0.06 -8.55
CA PRO A 141 -11.70 0.81 -8.41
C PRO A 141 -12.38 0.56 -7.06
N GLU A 142 -12.75 1.63 -6.35
CA GLU A 142 -13.35 1.51 -5.01
C GLU A 142 -14.63 0.67 -4.99
N ASN A 143 -15.43 0.76 -6.06
CA ASN A 143 -16.70 0.03 -6.19
C ASN A 143 -16.58 -1.40 -6.75
N ALA A 144 -15.40 -1.79 -7.26
CA ALA A 144 -15.15 -3.11 -7.86
C ALA A 144 -13.66 -3.52 -7.76
N PRO A 145 -13.04 -3.52 -6.57
CA PRO A 145 -11.60 -3.72 -6.43
C PRO A 145 -11.14 -5.15 -6.72
N MET A 146 -12.02 -6.13 -6.63
CA MET A 146 -11.70 -7.57 -6.59
C MET A 146 -10.85 -8.02 -7.80
N GLU A 147 -11.17 -7.60 -9.02
CA GLU A 147 -10.46 -8.07 -10.22
C GLU A 147 -8.98 -7.64 -10.21
N VAL A 148 -8.70 -6.39 -9.88
CA VAL A 148 -7.34 -5.84 -9.80
C VAL A 148 -6.54 -6.55 -8.71
N HIS A 149 -7.14 -6.75 -7.53
CA HIS A 149 -6.51 -7.48 -6.42
C HIS A 149 -6.18 -8.93 -6.82
N LEU A 150 -7.13 -9.66 -7.40
CA LEU A 150 -6.90 -11.03 -7.84
C LEU A 150 -5.75 -11.14 -8.84
N ILE A 151 -5.65 -10.21 -9.80
CA ILE A 151 -4.57 -10.20 -10.79
C ILE A 151 -3.22 -10.01 -10.11
N LEU A 152 -3.08 -8.98 -9.26
CA LEU A 152 -1.82 -8.62 -8.63
C LEU A 152 -1.39 -9.63 -7.56
N LEU A 153 -2.30 -10.00 -6.67
CA LEU A 153 -2.01 -10.94 -5.58
C LEU A 153 -1.72 -12.36 -6.09
N SER A 154 -2.36 -12.79 -7.21
CA SER A 154 -2.03 -14.08 -7.86
C SER A 154 -0.63 -14.10 -8.45
N ALA A 155 -0.04 -12.95 -8.73
CA ALA A 155 1.34 -12.81 -9.18
C ALA A 155 2.33 -12.58 -8.01
N ASP A 156 1.90 -12.81 -6.77
CA ASP A 156 2.69 -12.54 -5.54
C ASP A 156 3.11 -11.05 -5.38
N VAL A 157 2.42 -10.11 -6.02
CA VAL A 157 2.63 -8.69 -5.82
C VAL A 157 1.97 -8.28 -4.51
N VAL A 158 2.73 -7.70 -3.60
CA VAL A 158 2.21 -7.14 -2.35
C VAL A 158 1.62 -5.76 -2.63
N LEU A 159 0.44 -5.46 -2.09
CA LEU A 159 -0.18 -4.15 -2.22
C LEU A 159 0.05 -3.33 -0.95
N LEU A 160 0.50 -2.09 -1.09
CA LEU A 160 0.70 -1.13 0.00
C LEU A 160 -0.26 0.04 -0.21
N GLU A 161 -1.35 0.04 0.52
CA GLU A 161 -2.48 0.95 0.31
C GLU A 161 -2.54 2.05 1.37
N GLY A 162 -3.15 3.17 1.02
CA GLY A 162 -3.36 4.29 1.93
C GLY A 162 -2.08 5.01 2.36
N ILE A 163 -1.03 4.99 1.56
CA ILE A 163 0.20 5.76 1.86
C ILE A 163 -0.01 7.27 1.70
N ARG A 164 0.94 8.06 2.17
CA ARG A 164 0.98 9.52 2.05
C ARG A 164 2.28 9.97 1.44
N LEU A 165 2.23 10.46 0.20
CA LEU A 165 3.41 10.87 -0.57
C LEU A 165 3.48 12.38 -0.79
N THR A 166 2.74 13.20 -0.02
CA THR A 166 2.65 14.65 -0.18
C THR A 166 4.02 15.30 -0.28
N ASP A 167 4.95 14.94 0.59
CA ASP A 167 6.30 15.52 0.65
C ASP A 167 7.35 14.72 -0.14
N VAL A 168 6.91 13.71 -0.89
CA VAL A 168 7.77 12.84 -1.70
C VAL A 168 7.61 13.23 -3.17
N THR A 169 8.71 13.50 -3.86
CA THR A 169 8.70 13.81 -5.30
C THR A 169 8.88 12.55 -6.14
N GLU A 170 8.51 12.60 -7.43
CA GLU A 170 8.81 11.49 -8.36
C GLU A 170 10.32 11.19 -8.36
N GLY A 171 10.71 9.93 -8.18
CA GLY A 171 12.10 9.53 -8.13
C GLY A 171 12.37 8.19 -7.44
N VAL A 172 13.65 7.92 -7.22
CA VAL A 172 14.15 6.69 -6.57
C VAL A 172 14.49 6.98 -5.10
N TYR A 173 14.08 6.06 -4.22
CA TYR A 173 14.25 6.13 -2.77
C TYR A 173 14.78 4.82 -2.19
#